data_ee254956e2cd041b69dcb365a661c874
#
_entry.id   ee254956e2cd041b69dcb365a661c874
#
_cell.length_a   1.000
_cell.length_b   1.000
_cell.length_c   1.000
_cell.angle_alpha   90.00
_cell.angle_beta   90.00
_cell.angle_gamma   90.00
#
_symmetry.space_group_name_H-M   'P 1'
#
loop_
_entity.id
_entity.type
_entity.pdbx_description
1 polymer ?
#
loop_
_entity_poly.entity_id
_entity_poly.type
_entity_poly.pdbx_seq_one_letter_code
_entity_poly.pdbx_strand_id
1 'polypeptide(L)'
;MAKQFKQSKFLVIEATEAEFAAIGFGFPIQFVGRVIVCDNCNEQINGETCYFIPVLNRVFCKEYFDHWNATAEHYSEDDSYEKVHYDGVKNKLIEIGVWENE
;
A
#
# COMPACT_ATOMS: atom_id res chain seq x y z
N MET A 1 5.27 -2.13 11.94
CA MET A 1 4.73 -0.77 11.85
C MET A 1 4.76 -0.27 10.42
N ALA A 2 3.81 0.59 10.08
CA ALA A 2 3.74 1.16 8.74
C ALA A 2 4.87 2.14 8.49
N LYS A 3 5.45 2.09 7.32
CA LYS A 3 6.57 2.96 6.94
C LYS A 3 6.68 3.08 5.43
N GLN A 4 7.49 4.03 4.98
CA GLN A 4 7.80 4.13 3.57
C GLN A 4 8.78 3.02 3.17
N PHE A 5 8.45 2.31 2.09
CA PHE A 5 9.38 1.36 1.49
C PHE A 5 10.30 2.14 0.53
N LYS A 6 11.59 2.22 0.86
CA LYS A 6 12.53 3.11 0.18
C LYS A 6 13.28 2.49 -1.01
N GLN A 7 13.18 1.17 -1.20
CA GLN A 7 13.89 0.50 -2.29
C GLN A 7 13.06 0.46 -3.58
N SER A 8 12.33 1.54 -3.85
CA SER A 8 11.53 1.65 -5.07
C SER A 8 11.69 3.06 -5.63
N LYS A 9 11.53 3.19 -6.93
CA LYS A 9 11.47 4.50 -7.57
C LYS A 9 10.09 5.16 -7.40
N PHE A 10 9.14 4.43 -6.83
CA PHE A 10 7.81 4.94 -6.52
C PHE A 10 7.70 5.27 -5.04
N LEU A 11 6.72 6.09 -4.68
CA LEU A 11 6.30 6.19 -3.30
C LEU A 11 5.52 4.91 -2.97
N VAL A 12 5.92 4.22 -1.93
CA VAL A 12 5.30 2.95 -1.53
C VAL A 12 5.20 2.92 -0.01
N ILE A 13 4.06 2.46 0.50
CA ILE A 13 3.88 2.27 1.94
C ILE A 13 3.88 0.79 2.25
N GLU A 14 4.77 0.39 3.15
CA GLU A 14 4.85 -0.96 3.67
C GLU A 14 4.15 -1.02 5.02
N ALA A 15 3.19 -1.91 5.16
CA ALA A 15 2.47 -2.10 6.42
C ALA A 15 1.89 -3.51 6.44
N THR A 16 1.42 -3.93 7.61
CA THR A 16 0.77 -5.22 7.73
C THR A 16 -0.69 -5.13 7.25
N GLU A 17 -1.26 -6.29 6.94
CA GLU A 17 -2.66 -6.38 6.59
C GLU A 17 -3.55 -5.76 7.67
N ALA A 18 -3.26 -6.03 8.94
CA ALA A 18 -4.04 -5.51 10.05
C ALA A 18 -4.01 -3.98 10.12
N GLU A 19 -2.86 -3.37 9.80
CA GLU A 19 -2.72 -1.92 9.81
C GLU A 19 -3.54 -1.26 8.69
N PHE A 20 -3.51 -1.83 7.50
CA PHE A 20 -4.35 -1.32 6.40
C PHE A 20 -5.84 -1.53 6.69
N ALA A 21 -6.20 -2.67 7.27
CA ALA A 21 -7.58 -2.93 7.64
C ALA A 21 -8.09 -1.94 8.68
N ALA A 22 -7.23 -1.52 9.61
CA ALA A 22 -7.59 -0.59 10.67
C ALA A 22 -7.99 0.79 10.13
N ILE A 23 -7.42 1.22 9.01
CA ILE A 23 -7.79 2.48 8.37
C ILE A 23 -8.87 2.31 7.31
N GLY A 24 -9.39 1.10 7.13
CA GLY A 24 -10.40 0.80 6.12
C GLY A 24 -9.86 0.74 4.70
N PHE A 25 -8.54 0.61 4.55
CA PHE A 25 -7.95 0.51 3.22
C PHE A 25 -8.20 -0.87 2.63
N GLY A 26 -8.18 -0.96 1.32
CA GLY A 26 -8.53 -2.18 0.60
C GLY A 26 -9.92 -2.09 0.01
N PHE A 27 -10.69 -1.11 0.47
CA PHE A 27 -11.98 -0.83 -0.12
C PHE A 27 -11.78 -0.05 -1.43
N PRO A 28 -12.80 0.12 -2.21
CA PRO A 28 -14.15 -0.37 -1.96
C PRO A 28 -14.34 -1.83 -2.31
N ILE A 29 -13.45 -2.40 -3.05
CA ILE A 29 -13.70 -3.70 -3.66
C ILE A 29 -12.85 -4.82 -3.08
N GLN A 30 -11.71 -4.50 -2.53
CA GLN A 30 -10.77 -5.52 -2.05
C GLN A 30 -10.92 -5.81 -0.56
N PHE A 31 -11.92 -5.22 0.08
CA PHE A 31 -12.16 -5.40 1.50
C PHE A 31 -13.34 -6.32 1.69
N VAL A 32 -13.07 -7.58 1.97
CA VAL A 32 -14.10 -8.60 2.15
C VAL A 32 -13.96 -9.17 3.56
N GLY A 33 -14.99 -9.00 4.38
CA GLY A 33 -14.98 -9.56 5.73
C GLY A 33 -13.83 -9.05 6.60
N ARG A 34 -13.40 -7.82 6.39
CA ARG A 34 -12.28 -7.18 7.07
C ARG A 34 -10.92 -7.81 6.73
N VAL A 35 -10.84 -8.38 5.57
CA VAL A 35 -9.60 -8.98 5.06
C VAL A 35 -9.11 -8.17 3.89
N ILE A 36 -7.81 -7.94 3.82
CA ILE A 36 -7.20 -7.27 2.67
C ILE A 36 -6.85 -8.33 1.64
N VAL A 37 -7.23 -8.07 0.41
CA VAL A 37 -6.98 -8.96 -0.72
C VAL A 37 -6.00 -8.27 -1.66
N CYS A 38 -5.03 -9.03 -2.17
CA CYS A 38 -4.11 -8.51 -3.16
C CYS A 38 -4.85 -8.16 -4.46
N ASP A 39 -4.68 -6.93 -4.93
CA ASP A 39 -5.38 -6.45 -6.12
C ASP A 39 -4.98 -7.17 -7.40
N ASN A 40 -3.84 -7.83 -7.40
CA ASN A 40 -3.34 -8.48 -8.60
C ASN A 40 -3.72 -9.95 -8.68
N CYS A 41 -3.58 -10.71 -7.59
CA CYS A 41 -3.85 -12.14 -7.61
C CYS A 41 -5.17 -12.53 -6.95
N ASN A 42 -5.84 -11.58 -6.31
CA ASN A 42 -7.09 -11.80 -5.58
C ASN A 42 -6.96 -12.78 -4.42
N GLU A 43 -5.74 -13.03 -3.96
CA GLU A 43 -5.55 -13.89 -2.80
C GLU A 43 -5.61 -13.07 -1.53
N GLN A 44 -6.19 -13.67 -0.50
CA GLN A 44 -6.30 -13.06 0.80
C GLN A 44 -4.92 -12.91 1.44
N ILE A 45 -4.63 -11.71 1.94
CA ILE A 45 -3.40 -11.43 2.65
C ILE A 45 -3.68 -11.55 4.14
N ASN A 46 -3.13 -12.58 4.78
CA ASN A 46 -3.38 -12.86 6.19
C ASN A 46 -2.15 -12.54 7.04
N GLY A 47 -2.23 -11.45 7.82
CA GLY A 47 -1.19 -11.13 8.78
C GLY A 47 0.17 -10.83 8.20
N GLU A 48 0.28 -10.77 6.90
CA GLU A 48 1.53 -10.53 6.22
C GLU A 48 1.73 -9.06 5.89
N THR A 49 2.97 -8.69 5.64
CA THR A 49 3.30 -7.38 5.13
C THR A 49 2.79 -7.24 3.70
N CYS A 50 2.15 -6.13 3.44
CA CYS A 50 1.70 -5.82 2.09
C CYS A 50 2.11 -4.39 1.73
N TYR A 51 1.91 -4.02 0.47
CA TYR A 51 2.46 -2.79 -0.08
C TYR A 51 1.37 -2.01 -0.78
N PHE A 52 1.17 -0.78 -0.33
CA PHE A 52 0.27 0.15 -1.00
C PHE A 52 1.04 0.94 -2.03
N ILE A 53 0.54 0.94 -3.25
CA ILE A 53 1.15 1.62 -4.39
C ILE A 53 0.29 2.84 -4.74
N PRO A 54 0.65 4.04 -4.27
CA PRO A 54 -0.18 5.23 -4.50
C PRO A 54 -0.42 5.56 -5.96
N VAL A 55 0.57 5.35 -6.81
CA VAL A 55 0.44 5.65 -8.25
C VAL A 55 -0.63 4.79 -8.92
N LEU A 56 -0.89 3.61 -8.37
CA LEU A 56 -1.95 2.72 -8.83
C LEU A 56 -3.18 2.75 -7.93
N ASN A 57 -3.03 3.30 -6.73
CA ASN A 57 -4.04 3.28 -5.68
C ASN A 57 -4.48 1.83 -5.37
N ARG A 58 -3.51 0.94 -5.22
CA ARG A 58 -3.74 -0.50 -5.02
C ARG A 58 -2.81 -1.08 -3.97
N VAL A 59 -3.23 -2.21 -3.40
CA VAL A 59 -2.45 -2.97 -2.43
C VAL A 59 -2.01 -4.29 -3.07
N PHE A 60 -0.73 -4.60 -2.97
CA PHE A 60 -0.17 -5.86 -3.47
C PHE A 60 0.43 -6.67 -2.33
N CYS A 61 0.38 -7.99 -2.45
CA CYS A 61 1.17 -8.87 -1.60
C CYS A 61 2.64 -8.74 -2.00
N LYS A 62 3.54 -9.25 -1.15
CA LYS A 62 4.97 -9.09 -1.39
C LYS A 62 5.42 -9.66 -2.73
N GLU A 63 4.94 -10.84 -3.08
CA GLU A 63 5.34 -11.51 -4.33
C GLU A 63 5.00 -10.66 -5.55
N TYR A 64 3.79 -10.16 -5.62
CA TYR A 64 3.37 -9.36 -6.77
C TYR A 64 3.95 -7.96 -6.74
N PHE A 65 4.17 -7.40 -5.55
CA PHE A 65 4.86 -6.12 -5.44
C PHE A 65 6.29 -6.22 -5.98
N ASP A 66 7.03 -7.25 -5.56
CA ASP A 66 8.42 -7.43 -6.01
C ASP A 66 8.49 -7.56 -7.53
N HIS A 67 7.58 -8.33 -8.11
CA HIS A 67 7.52 -8.51 -9.56
C HIS A 67 7.20 -7.20 -10.27
N TRP A 68 6.18 -6.50 -9.81
CA TRP A 68 5.78 -5.21 -10.39
C TRP A 68 6.91 -4.18 -10.26
N ASN A 69 7.51 -4.08 -9.07
CA ASN A 69 8.55 -3.10 -8.80
C ASN A 69 9.79 -3.30 -9.69
N ALA A 70 10.08 -4.54 -10.05
CA ALA A 70 11.23 -4.86 -10.89
C ALA A 70 11.06 -4.38 -12.33
N THR A 71 9.82 -4.26 -12.82
CA THR A 71 9.55 -4.00 -14.23
C THR A 71 8.81 -2.68 -14.49
N ALA A 72 8.19 -2.08 -13.48
CA ALA A 72 7.38 -0.88 -13.65
C ALA A 72 8.26 0.36 -13.91
N GLU A 73 7.74 1.29 -14.68
CA GLU A 73 8.39 2.56 -14.95
C GLU A 73 7.59 3.70 -14.33
N HIS A 74 8.31 4.65 -13.75
CA HIS A 74 7.70 5.81 -13.14
C HIS A 74 7.69 6.98 -14.15
N TYR A 75 6.54 7.64 -14.26
CA TYR A 75 6.38 8.80 -15.12
C TYR A 75 6.13 10.04 -14.27
N SER A 76 6.83 11.12 -14.60
CA SER A 76 6.72 12.37 -13.82
C SER A 76 5.32 12.98 -13.86
N GLU A 77 4.55 12.69 -14.89
CA GLU A 77 3.16 13.17 -15.00
C GLU A 77 2.23 12.56 -13.95
N ASP A 78 2.66 11.46 -13.31
CA ASP A 78 1.90 10.81 -12.26
C ASP A 78 2.25 11.31 -10.85
N ASP A 79 3.23 12.20 -10.72
CA ASP A 79 3.74 12.65 -9.42
C ASP A 79 2.65 13.21 -8.52
N SER A 80 1.79 14.06 -9.03
CA SER A 80 0.72 14.69 -8.24
C SER A 80 -0.28 13.64 -7.72
N TYR A 81 -0.68 12.74 -8.57
CA TYR A 81 -1.61 11.66 -8.22
C TYR A 81 -1.00 10.76 -7.15
N GLU A 82 0.25 10.37 -7.38
CA GLU A 82 0.99 9.52 -6.46
C GLU A 82 1.10 10.16 -5.08
N LYS A 83 1.50 11.42 -5.03
CA LYS A 83 1.70 12.11 -3.77
C LYS A 83 0.40 12.30 -2.97
N VAL A 84 -0.68 12.64 -3.63
CA VAL A 84 -1.98 12.81 -2.98
C VAL A 84 -2.42 11.52 -2.31
N HIS A 85 -2.30 10.40 -2.99
CA HIS A 85 -2.70 9.11 -2.44
C HIS A 85 -1.74 8.62 -1.35
N TYR A 86 -0.45 8.87 -1.54
CA TYR A 86 0.55 8.53 -0.53
C TYR A 86 0.28 9.29 0.77
N ASP A 87 0.12 10.61 0.68
CA ASP A 87 -0.10 11.44 1.85
C ASP A 87 -1.42 11.09 2.54
N GLY A 88 -2.46 10.78 1.78
CA GLY A 88 -3.75 10.41 2.33
C GLY A 88 -3.68 9.17 3.20
N VAL A 89 -3.06 8.12 2.71
CA VAL A 89 -2.92 6.86 3.46
C VAL A 89 -1.93 7.04 4.61
N LYS A 90 -0.81 7.71 4.37
CA LYS A 90 0.16 7.98 5.41
C LYS A 90 -0.45 8.72 6.59
N ASN A 91 -1.24 9.76 6.33
CA ASN A 91 -1.87 10.53 7.39
C ASN A 91 -2.84 9.70 8.22
N LYS A 92 -3.57 8.79 7.60
CA LYS A 92 -4.46 7.88 8.33
C LYS A 92 -3.67 6.94 9.23
N LEU A 93 -2.54 6.45 8.75
CA LEU A 93 -1.68 5.57 9.54
C LEU A 93 -1.03 6.33 10.71
N ILE A 94 -0.67 7.59 10.50
CA ILE A 94 -0.17 8.44 11.58
C ILE A 94 -1.27 8.64 12.63
N GLU A 95 -2.49 8.91 12.18
CA GLU A 95 -3.63 9.18 13.06
C GLU A 95 -3.92 8.02 14.00
N ILE A 96 -3.82 6.79 13.53
CA ILE A 96 -4.02 5.61 14.39
C ILE A 96 -2.76 5.18 15.13
N GLY A 97 -1.64 5.88 14.95
CA GLY A 97 -0.44 5.67 15.74
C GLY A 97 0.45 4.52 15.31
N VAL A 98 0.32 4.02 14.08
CA VAL A 98 1.14 2.89 13.60
C VAL A 98 2.23 3.30 12.63
N TRP A 99 2.33 4.56 12.28
CA TRP A 99 3.39 5.03 11.37
C TRP A 99 4.72 5.10 12.10
N GLU A 100 5.75 4.51 11.49
CA GLU A 100 7.08 4.55 12.04
C GLU A 100 7.75 5.88 11.69
N ASN A 101 8.17 6.61 12.71
CA ASN A 101 8.89 7.86 12.52
C ASN A 101 10.37 7.57 12.30
N GLU A 102 10.93 8.19 11.31
CA GLU A 102 12.34 8.07 11.01
C GLU A 102 13.12 9.29 11.48
#